data_869326ba0658725b764df93452bf14df
#
_entry.id   869326ba0658725b764df93452bf14df
#
_cell.length_a   1.000
_cell.length_b   1.000
_cell.length_c   1.000
_cell.angle_alpha   90.00
_cell.angle_beta   90.00
_cell.angle_gamma   90.00
#
_symmetry.space_group_name_H-M   'P 1'
#
loop_
_entity.id
_entity.type
_entity.pdbx_description
1 polymer ?
#
loop_
_entity_poly.entity_id
_entity_poly.type
_entity_poly.pdbx_seq_one_letter_code
_entity_poly.pdbx_strand_id
1 'polypeptide(L)'
;MAFNNLQDKLGGIFKKLRNKGKISESDVKEAMREVRLALLEADVNYKVAKDFTNSVAEKCVGENVFESLTAAQMIMKIVRDQLTELMGSEQTRLKTSSKIPTVIMMCGLQGSGKTTHSAK
;
A
#
# COMPACT_ATOMS: atom_id res chain seq x y z
N MET A 1 -15.46 -0.03 -9.95
CA MET A 1 -14.03 0.19 -10.20
C MET A 1 -13.22 -0.48 -9.11
N ALA A 2 -12.18 -1.25 -9.44
CA ALA A 2 -11.40 -2.04 -8.48
C ALA A 2 -10.80 -1.23 -7.32
N PHE A 3 -10.37 0.02 -7.56
CA PHE A 3 -9.78 0.88 -6.52
C PHE A 3 -10.77 1.36 -5.46
N ASN A 4 -12.02 1.64 -5.80
CA ASN A 4 -13.03 2.00 -4.81
C ASN A 4 -13.28 0.84 -3.84
N ASN A 5 -13.29 -0.39 -4.36
CA ASN A 5 -13.45 -1.58 -3.53
C ASN A 5 -12.25 -1.81 -2.58
N LEU A 6 -11.02 -1.60 -3.04
CA LEU A 6 -9.82 -1.70 -2.20
C LEU A 6 -9.79 -0.63 -1.11
N GLN A 7 -10.08 0.63 -1.47
CA GLN A 7 -10.14 1.74 -0.52
C GLN A 7 -11.19 1.50 0.57
N ASP A 8 -12.38 1.04 0.20
CA ASP A 8 -13.47 0.75 1.13
C ASP A 8 -13.10 -0.40 2.08
N LYS A 9 -12.49 -1.46 1.54
CA LYS A 9 -12.02 -2.60 2.34
C LYS A 9 -10.94 -2.20 3.34
N LEU A 10 -9.92 -1.48 2.89
CA LEU A 10 -8.87 -0.96 3.77
C LEU A 10 -9.44 -0.02 4.83
N GLY A 11 -10.34 0.89 4.43
CA GLY A 11 -11.05 1.79 5.34
C GLY A 11 -11.85 1.03 6.40
N GLY A 12 -12.54 -0.03 6.04
CA GLY A 12 -13.26 -0.92 6.95
C GLY A 12 -12.35 -1.62 7.97
N ILE A 13 -11.21 -2.16 7.51
CA ILE A 13 -10.22 -2.83 8.36
C ILE A 13 -9.67 -1.84 9.41
N PHE A 14 -9.24 -0.66 8.97
CA PHE A 14 -8.69 0.35 9.89
C PHE A 14 -9.74 0.96 10.81
N LYS A 15 -11.01 1.05 10.38
CA LYS A 15 -12.12 1.45 11.25
C LYS A 15 -12.34 0.44 12.38
N LYS A 16 -12.26 -0.86 12.09
CA LYS A 16 -12.33 -1.93 13.11
C LYS A 16 -11.20 -1.77 14.13
N LEU A 17 -9.95 -1.58 13.67
CA LEU A 17 -8.81 -1.36 14.57
C LEU A 17 -8.98 -0.11 15.43
N ARG A 18 -9.43 1.01 14.86
CA ARG A 18 -9.65 2.25 15.59
C ARG A 18 -10.70 2.13 16.68
N ASN A 19 -11.71 1.30 16.46
CA ASN A 19 -12.78 1.09 17.45
C ASN A 19 -12.39 0.15 18.60
N LYS A 20 -11.22 -0.51 18.51
CA LYS A 20 -10.65 -1.29 19.62
C LYS A 20 -9.98 -0.33 20.61
N GLY A 21 -10.34 -0.38 21.87
CA GLY A 21 -9.74 0.47 22.90
C GLY A 21 -8.26 0.16 23.14
N LYS A 22 -7.89 -1.14 23.13
CA LYS A 22 -6.52 -1.62 23.23
C LYS A 22 -6.23 -2.55 22.05
N ILE A 23 -5.15 -2.30 21.36
CA ILE A 23 -4.72 -3.09 20.20
C ILE A 23 -3.58 -4.02 20.64
N SER A 24 -3.71 -5.30 20.35
CA SER A 24 -2.67 -6.31 20.59
C SER A 24 -1.93 -6.68 19.30
N GLU A 25 -0.80 -7.36 19.43
CA GLU A 25 -0.07 -7.91 18.29
C GLU A 25 -0.93 -8.86 17.45
N SER A 26 -1.80 -9.66 18.09
CA SER A 26 -2.72 -10.56 17.38
C SER A 26 -3.74 -9.79 16.54
N ASP A 27 -4.22 -8.64 17.03
CA ASP A 27 -5.16 -7.79 16.27
C ASP A 27 -4.52 -7.22 15.01
N VAL A 28 -3.24 -6.83 15.10
CA VAL A 28 -2.49 -6.35 13.92
C VAL A 28 -2.24 -7.49 12.94
N LYS A 29 -1.89 -8.68 13.40
CA LYS A 29 -1.71 -9.85 12.53
C LYS A 29 -3.00 -10.22 11.79
N GLU A 30 -4.15 -10.17 12.48
CA GLU A 30 -5.46 -10.39 11.88
C GLU A 30 -5.79 -9.33 10.83
N ALA A 31 -5.61 -8.05 11.19
CA ALA A 31 -5.83 -6.94 10.26
C ALA A 31 -4.91 -7.02 9.02
N MET A 32 -3.65 -7.37 9.19
CA MET A 32 -2.71 -7.54 8.08
C MET A 32 -3.08 -8.74 7.19
N ARG A 33 -3.70 -9.78 7.74
CA ARG A 33 -4.27 -10.86 6.94
C ARG A 33 -5.43 -10.37 6.08
N GLU A 34 -6.36 -9.58 6.63
CA GLU A 34 -7.45 -8.97 5.87
C GLU A 34 -6.91 -8.02 4.79
N VAL A 35 -5.90 -7.19 5.11
CA VAL A 35 -5.22 -6.31 4.14
C VAL A 35 -4.60 -7.12 3.00
N ARG A 36 -3.93 -8.22 3.30
CA ARG A 36 -3.34 -9.10 2.27
C ARG A 36 -4.41 -9.65 1.33
N LEU A 37 -5.54 -10.12 1.86
CA LEU A 37 -6.64 -10.60 1.03
C LEU A 37 -7.20 -9.49 0.14
N ALA A 38 -7.39 -8.28 0.67
CA ALA A 38 -7.86 -7.13 -0.11
C ALA A 38 -6.89 -6.76 -1.24
N LEU A 39 -5.57 -6.83 -0.99
CA LEU A 39 -4.55 -6.59 -2.02
C LEU A 39 -4.56 -7.67 -3.10
N LEU A 40 -4.73 -8.95 -2.73
CA LEU A 40 -4.82 -10.06 -3.69
C LEU A 40 -6.07 -9.95 -4.56
N GLU A 41 -7.21 -9.55 -4.00
CA GLU A 41 -8.44 -9.30 -4.76
C GLU A 41 -8.31 -8.10 -5.71
N ALA A 42 -7.37 -7.19 -5.44
CA ALA A 42 -7.01 -6.07 -6.31
C ALA A 42 -5.87 -6.43 -7.29
N ASP A 43 -5.64 -7.73 -7.54
CA ASP A 43 -4.63 -8.26 -8.47
C ASP A 43 -3.17 -7.92 -8.11
N VAL A 44 -2.88 -7.59 -6.85
CA VAL A 44 -1.50 -7.42 -6.39
C VAL A 44 -0.80 -8.78 -6.30
N ASN A 45 0.44 -8.85 -6.77
CA ASN A 45 1.23 -10.06 -6.70
C ASN A 45 1.33 -10.60 -5.27
N TYR A 46 1.14 -11.91 -5.08
CA TYR A 46 1.14 -12.58 -3.78
C TYR A 46 2.40 -12.30 -2.95
N LYS A 47 3.57 -12.37 -3.57
CA LYS A 47 4.84 -12.12 -2.88
C LYS A 47 4.91 -10.69 -2.37
N VAL A 48 4.53 -9.72 -3.21
CA VAL A 48 4.50 -8.29 -2.84
C VAL A 48 3.54 -8.04 -1.69
N ALA A 49 2.31 -8.56 -1.77
CA ALA A 49 1.31 -8.43 -0.72
C ALA A 49 1.76 -9.07 0.61
N LYS A 50 2.41 -10.23 0.53
CA LYS A 50 2.97 -10.94 1.70
C LYS A 50 4.11 -10.14 2.35
N ASP A 51 5.09 -9.72 1.56
CA ASP A 51 6.27 -9.00 2.05
C ASP A 51 5.85 -7.66 2.68
N PHE A 52 4.93 -6.94 2.04
CA PHE A 52 4.34 -5.71 2.56
C PHE A 52 3.67 -5.92 3.93
N THR A 53 2.74 -6.88 4.03
CA THR A 53 2.01 -7.10 5.29
C THR A 53 2.90 -7.59 6.42
N ASN A 54 3.94 -8.35 6.12
CA ASN A 54 4.93 -8.79 7.10
C ASN A 54 5.78 -7.60 7.59
N SER A 55 6.26 -6.75 6.67
CA SER A 55 7.03 -5.55 7.02
C SER A 55 6.25 -4.60 7.92
N VAL A 56 4.94 -4.39 7.64
CA VAL A 56 4.08 -3.58 8.51
C VAL A 56 3.97 -4.19 9.91
N ALA A 57 3.73 -5.51 10.00
CA ALA A 57 3.59 -6.19 11.29
C ALA A 57 4.89 -6.10 12.12
N GLU A 58 6.05 -6.31 11.50
CA GLU A 58 7.37 -6.21 12.14
C GLU A 58 7.64 -4.78 12.64
N LYS A 59 7.33 -3.75 11.85
CA LYS A 59 7.48 -2.35 12.26
C LYS A 59 6.57 -1.99 13.42
N CYS A 60 5.34 -2.50 13.47
CA CYS A 60 4.44 -2.29 14.59
C CYS A 60 4.99 -2.87 15.90
N VAL A 61 5.66 -4.00 15.85
CA VAL A 61 6.33 -4.60 17.02
C VAL A 61 7.57 -3.78 17.41
N GLY A 62 8.41 -3.42 16.44
CA GLY A 62 9.67 -2.70 16.69
C GLY A 62 9.48 -1.28 17.24
N GLU A 63 8.37 -0.61 16.92
CA GLU A 63 8.06 0.74 17.40
C GLU A 63 7.22 0.75 18.70
N ASN A 64 7.03 -0.39 19.34
CA ASN A 64 6.23 -0.51 20.58
C ASN A 64 4.83 0.13 20.46
N VAL A 65 4.21 0.02 19.29
CA VAL A 65 2.93 0.67 18.97
C VAL A 65 1.82 0.28 19.95
N PHE A 66 1.88 -0.94 20.49
CA PHE A 66 0.84 -1.52 21.36
C PHE A 66 0.75 -0.86 22.74
N GLU A 67 1.78 -0.13 23.15
CA GLU A 67 1.81 0.60 24.41
C GLU A 67 1.21 2.01 24.30
N SER A 68 0.94 2.46 23.05
CA SER A 68 0.44 3.81 22.77
C SER A 68 -1.08 3.89 22.84
N LEU A 69 -1.59 4.97 23.45
CA LEU A 69 -3.02 5.33 23.38
C LEU A 69 -3.48 5.67 21.95
N THR A 70 -2.56 5.96 21.05
CA THR A 70 -2.81 6.27 19.62
C THR A 70 -2.37 5.13 18.69
N ALA A 71 -2.35 3.90 19.20
CA ALA A 71 -1.88 2.72 18.45
C ALA A 71 -2.49 2.60 17.04
N ALA A 72 -3.81 2.80 16.90
CA ALA A 72 -4.47 2.75 15.60
C ALA A 72 -3.92 3.78 14.61
N GLN A 73 -3.64 5.00 15.06
CA GLN A 73 -3.09 6.07 14.22
C GLN A 73 -1.64 5.76 13.82
N MET A 74 -0.83 5.22 14.75
CA MET A 74 0.54 4.79 14.45
C MET A 74 0.56 3.67 13.41
N ILE A 75 -0.31 2.66 13.55
CA ILE A 75 -0.45 1.58 12.57
C ILE A 75 -0.82 2.14 11.19
N MET A 76 -1.79 3.04 11.12
CA MET A 76 -2.19 3.68 9.86
C MET A 76 -1.04 4.48 9.23
N LYS A 77 -0.23 5.17 10.04
CA LYS A 77 0.97 5.87 9.58
C LYS A 77 1.99 4.88 8.99
N ILE A 78 2.30 3.80 9.72
CA ILE A 78 3.24 2.77 9.26
C ILE A 78 2.77 2.17 7.93
N VAL A 79 1.47 1.83 7.81
CA VAL A 79 0.90 1.30 6.56
C VAL A 79 1.06 2.29 5.42
N ARG A 80 0.73 3.57 5.63
CA ARG A 80 0.87 4.62 4.63
C ARG A 80 2.33 4.77 4.18
N ASP A 81 3.25 4.84 5.14
CA ASP A 81 4.67 5.05 4.87
C ASP A 81 5.25 3.84 4.11
N GLN A 82 4.84 2.61 4.46
CA GLN A 82 5.22 1.39 3.73
C GLN A 82 4.60 1.32 2.33
N LEU A 83 3.36 1.76 2.13
CA LEU A 83 2.77 1.87 0.78
C LEU A 83 3.52 2.89 -0.06
N THR A 84 3.89 4.02 0.51
CA THR A 84 4.67 5.06 -0.18
C THR A 84 6.04 4.53 -0.60
N GLU A 85 6.72 3.79 0.28
CA GLU A 85 8.00 3.15 -0.01
C GLU A 85 7.86 2.10 -1.13
N LEU A 86 6.82 1.27 -1.09
CA LEU A 86 6.52 0.27 -2.11
C LEU A 86 6.23 0.89 -3.49
N MET A 87 5.56 2.06 -3.52
CA MET A 87 5.22 2.79 -4.75
C MET A 87 6.41 3.55 -5.34
N GLY A 88 7.51 3.67 -4.60
CA GLY A 88 8.72 4.39 -4.97
C GLY A 88 8.90 5.68 -4.17
N SER A 89 9.99 5.74 -3.41
CA SER A 89 10.31 6.87 -2.53
C SER A 89 10.91 8.06 -3.28
N GLU A 90 11.43 7.85 -4.48
CA GLU A 90 12.14 8.88 -5.26
C GLU A 90 11.47 9.16 -6.60
N GLN A 91 11.45 10.45 -6.96
CA GLN A 91 11.00 10.88 -8.28
C GLN A 91 12.07 10.57 -9.32
N THR A 92 11.77 9.62 -10.19
CA THR A 92 12.66 9.27 -11.31
C THR A 92 12.28 10.08 -12.55
N ARG A 93 13.24 10.78 -13.13
CA ARG A 93 13.05 11.49 -14.40
C ARG A 93 13.16 10.53 -15.59
N LEU A 94 12.43 10.83 -16.65
CA LEU A 94 12.56 10.10 -17.91
C LEU A 94 13.99 10.26 -18.46
N LYS A 95 14.61 9.13 -18.79
CA LYS A 95 15.92 9.13 -19.45
C LYS A 95 15.70 9.24 -20.95
N THR A 96 16.26 10.26 -21.56
CA THR A 96 16.25 10.41 -23.01
C THR A 96 17.39 9.60 -23.63
N SER A 97 17.15 9.04 -24.82
CA SER A 97 18.17 8.33 -25.60
C SER A 97 19.17 9.33 -26.22
N SER A 98 20.43 8.92 -26.38
CA SER A 98 21.41 9.64 -27.19
C SER A 98 21.09 9.58 -28.67
N LYS A 99 20.22 8.67 -29.11
CA LYS A 99 19.72 8.53 -30.49
C LYS A 99 18.40 9.27 -30.66
N ILE A 100 18.24 9.96 -31.77
CA ILE A 100 17.02 10.70 -32.12
C ILE A 100 16.24 9.89 -33.17
N PRO A 101 14.92 9.66 -32.93
CA PRO A 101 14.08 10.08 -31.80
C PRO A 101 14.22 9.16 -30.58
N THR A 102 13.93 9.68 -29.38
CA THR A 102 13.69 8.85 -28.21
C THR A 102 12.29 8.22 -28.34
N VAL A 103 12.22 6.90 -28.34
CA VAL A 103 10.96 6.16 -28.43
C VAL A 103 10.55 5.70 -27.04
N ILE A 104 9.34 6.06 -26.60
CA ILE A 104 8.77 5.66 -25.31
C ILE A 104 7.49 4.87 -25.58
N MET A 105 7.45 3.62 -25.09
CA MET A 105 6.29 2.76 -25.23
C MET A 105 5.48 2.75 -23.92
N MET A 106 4.23 3.22 -23.96
CA MET A 106 3.30 3.20 -22.84
C MET A 106 2.54 1.87 -22.82
N CYS A 107 2.74 1.07 -21.78
CA CYS A 107 2.10 -0.22 -21.61
C CYS A 107 1.15 -0.22 -20.40
N GLY A 108 0.04 -0.93 -20.51
CA GLY A 108 -0.93 -1.09 -19.42
C GLY A 108 -2.29 -1.56 -19.91
N LEU A 109 -3.14 -1.98 -18.97
CA LEU A 109 -4.52 -2.37 -19.25
C LEU A 109 -5.38 -1.16 -19.65
N GLN A 110 -6.58 -1.44 -20.19
CA GLN A 110 -7.56 -0.39 -20.50
C GLN A 110 -7.91 0.39 -19.21
N GLY A 111 -7.96 1.71 -19.29
CA GLY A 111 -8.25 2.57 -18.14
C GLY A 111 -7.06 2.85 -17.21
N SER A 112 -5.85 2.34 -17.50
CA SER A 112 -4.64 2.58 -16.70
C SER A 112 -4.04 3.99 -16.85
N GLY A 113 -4.70 4.88 -17.59
CA GLY A 113 -4.26 6.27 -17.74
C GLY A 113 -3.13 6.50 -18.75
N LYS A 114 -2.83 5.56 -19.64
CA LYS A 114 -1.76 5.70 -20.66
C LYS A 114 -1.85 7.01 -21.44
N THR A 115 -3.00 7.30 -22.03
CA THR A 115 -3.23 8.52 -22.83
C THR A 115 -3.09 9.78 -21.98
N THR A 116 -3.65 9.77 -20.78
CA THR A 116 -3.60 10.92 -19.86
C THR A 116 -2.16 11.25 -19.44
N HIS A 117 -1.35 10.22 -19.14
CA HIS A 117 0.05 10.42 -18.76
C HIS A 117 0.94 10.78 -19.95
N SER A 118 0.60 10.33 -21.17
CA SER A 118 1.34 10.70 -22.37
C SER A 118 1.11 12.16 -22.78
N ALA A 119 -0.04 12.74 -22.41
CA ALA A 119 -0.40 14.12 -22.75
C ALA A 119 0.13 15.16 -21.73
N LYS A 120 0.59 14.73 -20.57
CA LYS A 120 1.18 15.59 -19.53
C LYS A 120 2.68 15.62 -19.61
#